data_a679f5a0e91472412a1f8507f9a23390
#
_entry.id   a679f5a0e91472412a1f8507f9a23390
#
_cell.length_a   1.000
_cell.length_b   1.000
_cell.length_c   1.000
_cell.angle_alpha   90.00
_cell.angle_beta   90.00
_cell.angle_gamma   90.00
#
_symmetry.space_group_name_H-M   'P 1'
#
loop_
_entity.id
_entity.type
_entity.pdbx_description
1 polymer ?
#
loop_
_entity_poly.entity_id
_entity_poly.type
_entity_poly.pdbx_seq_one_letter_code
_entity_poly.pdbx_strand_id
1 'polypeptide(L)'
;MKIYFIYVTFNKLKNANALGAKLVKLRLAACTNVIPNIHSTYAWKGKIVVDKECAMIVKTTSSKVRQAIQFIKSNHPYEQPAISAFAASHVDKDFAKWVIGQTK
;
A
#
# COMPACT_ATOMS: atom_id res chain seq x y z
N MET A 1 18.38 -8.12 1.45
CA MET A 1 16.90 -8.11 1.49
C MET A 1 16.39 -6.99 0.62
N LYS A 2 15.45 -7.30 -0.27
CA LYS A 2 14.90 -6.29 -1.19
C LYS A 2 13.82 -5.44 -0.52
N ILE A 3 13.73 -4.19 -0.96
CA ILE A 3 12.68 -3.28 -0.54
C ILE A 3 11.55 -3.38 -1.57
N TYR A 4 10.32 -3.47 -1.07
CA TYR A 4 9.12 -3.56 -1.89
C TYR A 4 8.19 -2.39 -1.61
N PHE A 5 7.54 -1.94 -2.66
CA PHE A 5 6.49 -0.92 -2.58
C PHE A 5 5.18 -1.58 -2.95
N ILE A 6 4.16 -1.38 -2.11
CA ILE A 6 2.82 -1.87 -2.40
C ILE A 6 1.97 -0.66 -2.76
N TYR A 7 1.25 -0.74 -3.86
CA TYR A 7 0.34 0.29 -4.30
C TYR A 7 -1.09 -0.22 -4.15
N VAL A 8 -1.94 0.55 -3.46
CA VAL A 8 -3.34 0.19 -3.25
C VAL A 8 -4.17 1.46 -3.19
N THR A 9 -5.40 1.41 -3.71
CA THR A 9 -6.32 2.56 -3.68
C THR A 9 -7.44 2.32 -2.69
N PHE A 10 -8.00 3.43 -2.18
CA PHE A 10 -9.09 3.43 -1.20
C PHE A 10 -10.12 4.47 -1.57
N ASN A 11 -11.36 4.27 -1.13
CA ASN A 11 -12.44 5.24 -1.34
C ASN A 11 -12.36 6.44 -0.39
N LYS A 12 -11.78 6.26 0.80
CA LYS A 12 -11.72 7.32 1.82
C LYS A 12 -10.35 7.43 2.44
N LEU A 13 -9.91 8.65 2.62
CA LEU A 13 -8.62 8.96 3.22
C LEU A 13 -8.49 8.35 4.62
N LYS A 14 -9.54 8.41 5.43
CA LYS A 14 -9.49 7.88 6.78
C LYS A 14 -9.24 6.37 6.80
N ASN A 15 -9.77 5.63 5.83
CA ASN A 15 -9.57 4.19 5.74
C ASN A 15 -8.10 3.86 5.39
N ALA A 16 -7.54 4.61 4.46
CA ALA A 16 -6.13 4.45 4.09
C ALA A 16 -5.22 4.75 5.28
N ASN A 17 -5.45 5.87 5.96
CA ASN A 17 -4.63 6.27 7.10
C ASN A 17 -4.74 5.27 8.26
N ALA A 18 -5.93 4.77 8.54
CA ALA A 18 -6.13 3.80 9.62
C ALA A 18 -5.41 2.49 9.32
N LEU A 19 -5.51 2.00 8.08
CA LEU A 19 -4.85 0.77 7.68
C LEU A 19 -3.33 0.94 7.68
N GLY A 20 -2.85 2.07 7.19
CA GLY A 20 -1.43 2.39 7.20
C GLY A 20 -0.84 2.39 8.60
N ALA A 21 -1.54 2.99 9.57
CA ALA A 21 -1.10 3.01 10.96
C ALA A 21 -0.98 1.60 11.53
N LYS A 22 -1.94 0.73 11.23
CA LYS A 22 -1.91 -0.67 11.68
C LYS A 22 -0.74 -1.45 11.07
N LEU A 23 -0.49 -1.25 9.78
CA LEU A 23 0.64 -1.89 9.11
C LEU A 23 1.97 -1.54 9.77
N VAL A 24 2.16 -0.27 10.10
CA VAL A 24 3.39 0.19 10.75
C VAL A 24 3.47 -0.34 12.18
N LYS A 25 2.38 -0.30 12.92
CA LYS A 25 2.34 -0.79 14.30
C LYS A 25 2.67 -2.29 14.37
N LEU A 26 2.21 -3.07 13.40
CA LEU A 26 2.44 -4.51 13.34
C LEU A 26 3.79 -4.87 12.69
N ARG A 27 4.57 -3.89 12.32
CA ARG A 27 5.87 -4.06 11.65
C ARG A 27 5.78 -4.80 10.31
N LEU A 28 4.63 -4.72 9.67
CA LEU A 28 4.42 -5.23 8.31
C LEU A 28 4.86 -4.21 7.27
N ALA A 29 5.02 -2.96 7.69
CA ALA A 29 5.53 -1.87 6.85
C ALA A 29 6.41 -0.96 7.68
N ALA A 30 7.41 -0.38 7.03
CA ALA A 30 8.24 0.65 7.67
C ALA A 30 7.54 2.00 7.66
N CYS A 31 6.87 2.31 6.56
CA CYS A 31 6.13 3.57 6.43
C CYS A 31 5.12 3.45 5.29
N THR A 32 4.17 4.37 5.30
CA THR A 32 3.19 4.51 4.22
C THR A 32 3.10 5.96 3.79
N ASN A 33 2.80 6.18 2.52
CA ASN A 33 2.47 7.50 2.01
C ASN A 33 1.07 7.42 1.42
N VAL A 34 0.22 8.39 1.75
CA VAL A 34 -1.12 8.46 1.20
C VAL A 34 -1.24 9.68 0.32
N ILE A 35 -1.66 9.46 -0.92
CA ILE A 35 -1.87 10.52 -1.90
C ILE A 35 -3.37 10.74 -2.03
N PRO A 36 -3.90 11.86 -1.54
CA PRO A 36 -5.33 12.14 -1.63
C PRO A 36 -5.69 12.61 -3.04
N ASN A 37 -6.99 12.53 -3.37
CA ASN A 37 -7.54 13.13 -4.58
C ASN A 37 -6.96 12.59 -5.89
N ILE A 38 -6.87 11.29 -6.02
CA ILE A 38 -6.61 10.68 -7.33
C ILE A 38 -7.93 10.47 -8.05
N HIS A 39 -7.89 10.47 -9.37
CA HIS A 39 -9.04 10.20 -10.21
C HIS A 39 -8.84 8.87 -10.91
N SER A 40 -9.69 7.91 -10.60
CA SER A 40 -9.61 6.56 -11.16
C SER A 40 -10.69 6.39 -12.23
N THR A 41 -10.26 6.04 -13.42
CA THR A 41 -11.16 5.83 -14.56
C THR A 41 -11.17 4.36 -14.93
N TYR A 42 -12.35 3.76 -15.00
CA TYR A 42 -12.47 2.33 -15.29
C TYR A 42 -13.84 2.02 -15.86
N ALA A 43 -13.96 0.83 -16.44
CA ALA A 43 -15.23 0.35 -16.96
C ALA A 43 -15.94 -0.44 -15.87
N TRP A 44 -17.21 -0.12 -15.66
CA TRP A 44 -18.05 -0.82 -14.69
C TRP A 44 -19.42 -1.03 -15.29
N LYS A 45 -19.83 -2.30 -15.43
CA LYS A 45 -21.13 -2.69 -16.00
C LYS A 45 -21.41 -2.01 -17.35
N GLY A 46 -20.42 -2.01 -18.23
CA GLY A 46 -20.53 -1.45 -19.57
C GLY A 46 -20.43 0.07 -19.67
N LYS A 47 -20.18 0.75 -18.57
CA LYS A 47 -20.05 2.21 -18.54
C LYS A 47 -18.66 2.62 -18.09
N ILE A 48 -18.21 3.77 -18.55
CA ILE A 48 -16.96 4.37 -18.11
C ILE A 48 -17.27 5.22 -16.88
N VAL A 49 -16.59 4.93 -15.79
CA VAL A 49 -16.79 5.59 -14.50
C VAL A 49 -15.51 6.31 -14.10
N VAL A 50 -15.63 7.50 -13.53
CA VAL A 50 -14.51 8.23 -12.94
C VAL A 50 -14.83 8.45 -11.46
N ASP A 51 -14.02 7.88 -10.59
CA ASP A 51 -14.19 8.00 -9.14
C ASP A 51 -13.04 8.78 -8.53
N LYS A 52 -13.34 9.51 -7.47
CA LYS A 52 -12.30 10.10 -6.63
C LYS A 52 -11.89 9.06 -5.61
N GLU A 53 -10.59 8.84 -5.52
CA GLU A 53 -10.02 7.91 -4.56
C GLU A 53 -8.78 8.52 -3.92
N CYS A 54 -8.16 7.80 -3.01
CA CYS A 54 -6.80 8.06 -2.56
C CYS A 54 -5.96 6.83 -2.82
N ALA A 55 -4.65 7.02 -2.95
CA ALA A 55 -3.71 5.93 -3.13
C ALA A 55 -2.80 5.84 -1.92
N MET A 56 -2.44 4.63 -1.52
CA MET A 56 -1.46 4.41 -0.48
C MET A 56 -0.27 3.64 -1.06
N ILE A 57 0.92 4.15 -0.78
CA ILE A 57 2.16 3.45 -1.11
C ILE A 57 2.74 2.94 0.21
N VAL A 58 2.91 1.64 0.31
CA VAL A 58 3.43 0.96 1.51
C VAL A 58 4.86 0.54 1.21
N LYS A 59 5.79 0.87 2.10
CA LYS A 59 7.20 0.52 1.93
C LYS A 59 7.56 -0.55 2.94
N THR A 60 8.02 -1.70 2.45
CA THR A 60 8.32 -2.85 3.28
C THR A 60 9.47 -3.67 2.68
N THR A 61 9.70 -4.86 3.19
CA THR A 61 10.79 -5.74 2.74
C THR A 61 10.24 -7.00 2.09
N SER A 62 11.11 -7.71 1.38
CA SER A 62 10.78 -8.98 0.76
C SER A 62 10.29 -10.02 1.79
N SER A 63 10.73 -9.94 3.04
CA SER A 63 10.30 -10.88 4.07
C SER A 63 8.89 -10.58 4.60
N LYS A 64 8.38 -9.37 4.40
CA LYS A 64 7.09 -8.92 4.95
C LYS A 64 6.04 -8.64 3.89
N VAL A 65 6.42 -8.47 2.63
CA VAL A 65 5.51 -8.00 1.58
C VAL A 65 4.27 -8.90 1.45
N ARG A 66 4.45 -10.20 1.52
CA ARG A 66 3.34 -11.16 1.38
C ARG A 66 2.35 -11.01 2.53
N GLN A 67 2.83 -10.92 3.76
CA GLN A 67 1.99 -10.72 4.93
C GLN A 67 1.29 -9.36 4.89
N ALA A 68 1.99 -8.32 4.42
CA ALA A 68 1.41 -6.98 4.29
C ALA A 68 0.25 -6.98 3.30
N ILE A 69 0.42 -7.61 2.13
CA ILE A 69 -0.65 -7.72 1.13
C ILE A 69 -1.85 -8.46 1.72
N GLN A 70 -1.61 -9.56 2.41
CA GLN A 70 -2.68 -10.35 3.02
C GLN A 70 -3.45 -9.52 4.05
N PHE A 71 -2.74 -8.76 4.87
CA PHE A 71 -3.35 -7.91 5.89
C PHE A 71 -4.18 -6.80 5.24
N ILE A 72 -3.66 -6.16 4.20
CA ILE A 72 -4.38 -5.13 3.46
C ILE A 72 -5.67 -5.71 2.88
N LYS A 73 -5.58 -6.86 2.22
CA LYS A 73 -6.73 -7.49 1.61
C LYS A 73 -7.82 -7.83 2.62
N SER A 74 -7.42 -8.36 3.78
CA SER A 74 -8.37 -8.77 4.83
C SER A 74 -9.06 -7.60 5.51
N ASN A 75 -8.49 -6.41 5.45
CA ASN A 75 -8.99 -5.24 6.16
C ASN A 75 -9.43 -4.11 5.22
N HIS A 76 -9.45 -4.35 3.92
CA HIS A 76 -9.82 -3.34 2.93
C HIS A 76 -11.35 -3.25 2.82
N PRO A 77 -11.92 -2.04 2.67
CA PRO A 77 -13.36 -1.90 2.54
C PRO A 77 -13.94 -2.41 1.22
N TYR A 78 -13.10 -2.56 0.18
CA TYR A 78 -13.57 -3.07 -1.11
C TYR A 78 -13.65 -4.59 -1.10
N GLU A 79 -14.62 -5.13 -1.82
CA GLU A 79 -14.70 -6.56 -2.06
C GLU A 79 -13.52 -7.05 -2.89
N GLN A 80 -13.09 -6.25 -3.85
CA GLN A 80 -11.99 -6.57 -4.77
C GLN A 80 -10.98 -5.43 -4.79
N PRO A 81 -10.10 -5.32 -3.80
CA PRO A 81 -9.12 -4.23 -3.78
C PRO A 81 -8.04 -4.41 -4.84
N ALA A 82 -7.59 -3.31 -5.43
CA ALA A 82 -6.51 -3.33 -6.40
C ALA A 82 -5.19 -3.18 -5.65
N ILE A 83 -4.54 -4.30 -5.39
CA ILE A 83 -3.29 -4.36 -4.63
C ILE A 83 -2.18 -4.91 -5.53
N SER A 84 -1.11 -4.15 -5.70
CA SER A 84 0.05 -4.58 -6.47
C SER A 84 1.31 -4.26 -5.70
N ALA A 85 2.32 -5.11 -5.83
CA ALA A 85 3.61 -4.87 -5.20
C ALA A 85 4.71 -5.02 -6.25
N PHE A 86 5.75 -4.22 -6.11
CA PHE A 86 6.90 -4.29 -7.00
C PHE A 86 8.17 -4.01 -6.21
N ALA A 87 9.24 -4.67 -6.62
CA ALA A 87 10.54 -4.52 -5.98
C ALA A 87 11.22 -3.26 -6.49
N ALA A 88 11.80 -2.49 -5.58
CA ALA A 88 12.62 -1.35 -5.96
C ALA A 88 13.98 -1.86 -6.42
N SER A 89 14.33 -1.60 -7.68
CA SER A 89 15.60 -2.05 -8.23
C SER A 89 16.79 -1.27 -7.68
N HIS A 90 16.56 -0.03 -7.27
CA HIS A 90 17.59 0.86 -6.69
C HIS A 90 17.00 1.57 -5.49
N VAL A 91 17.68 1.51 -4.38
CA VAL A 91 17.25 2.14 -3.13
C VAL A 91 18.47 2.75 -2.45
N ASP A 92 18.30 3.95 -1.91
CA ASP A 92 19.32 4.55 -1.06
C ASP A 92 19.67 3.59 0.06
N LYS A 93 20.96 3.38 0.29
CA LYS A 93 21.47 2.42 1.25
C LYS A 93 20.97 2.66 2.67
N ASP A 94 20.99 3.89 3.12
CA ASP A 94 20.58 4.25 4.48
C ASP A 94 19.07 4.09 4.66
N PHE A 95 18.30 4.45 3.64
CA PHE A 95 16.86 4.25 3.68
C PHE A 95 16.50 2.76 3.73
N ALA A 96 17.17 1.95 2.90
CA ALA A 96 16.94 0.50 2.91
C ALA A 96 17.20 -0.10 4.29
N LYS A 97 18.29 0.33 4.92
CA LYS A 97 18.66 -0.13 6.27
C LYS A 97 17.60 0.24 7.29
N TRP A 98 17.06 1.45 7.19
CA TRP A 98 15.99 1.89 8.08
C TRP A 98 14.72 1.06 7.88
N VAL A 99 14.32 0.82 6.62
CA VAL A 99 13.13 0.00 6.32
C VAL A 99 13.27 -1.40 6.92
N ILE A 100 14.44 -2.02 6.74
CA ILE A 100 14.73 -3.35 7.28
C ILE A 100 14.60 -3.34 8.80
N GLY A 101 15.17 -2.32 9.45
CA GLY A 101 15.12 -2.20 10.91
C GLY A 101 13.71 -2.06 11.45
N GLN A 102 12.84 -1.35 10.75
CA GLN A 102 11.46 -1.12 11.19
C GLN A 102 10.55 -2.33 10.99
N THR A 103 10.94 -3.27 10.14
CA THR A 103 10.10 -4.43 9.80
C THR A 103 10.60 -5.74 10.42
N LYS A 104 11.50 -5.67 11.37
CA LYS A 104 11.98 -6.87 12.07
C LYS A 104 10.96 -7.42 13.05
#